data_6f50bb3ed2328b676dd24ec87a355372
#
_entry.id   6f50bb3ed2328b676dd24ec87a355372
#
_cell.length_a   1.000
_cell.length_b   1.000
_cell.length_c   1.000
_cell.angle_alpha   90.00
_cell.angle_beta   90.00
_cell.angle_gamma   90.00
#
_symmetry.space_group_name_H-M   'P 1'
#
loop_
_entity.id
_entity.type
_entity.pdbx_description
1 polymer ?
#
loop_
_entity_poly.entity_id
_entity_poly.type
_entity_poly.pdbx_seq_one_letter_code
_entity_poly.pdbx_strand_id
1 'polypeptide(L)'
;MELLLDLISRQVSDAFAEAGYDASYGKVTLSNRPDLCEYQCNGAMPAAKAYHKAPIQIAEEVAAKLNGNALFSQAEAVKPGFLNLRVSEEYLTGYLAQMAQDAHFGVTAEGAPRTVVLDYGGANVAKPLHVGHLRSAIIGESIKRIYRFFGDTVIGDVHLGDWGLQMGLVIEGLRERQPELPYFDESYTGEYPAEAPFTISDLEEIYPAASARSKTDEEFAHRAHEATRKLQEKVPGYYALWQHIIRVSVADLRKNYGDLNVTFDVWLGESDAQPYIPQMLKIVEDKHLAVESEGALVVPVQEESDSKELPPCILVKSDGATLYATTDLATIVQREQDYHPDKILYLTDKRQSLHFEQVFRVARKAELVPPTTELQHIGFGTMNGKDGKPFKTRAGGVMRLEQLIREITDFVMQKITTNQTVSDEELPATARQIALAALKYGDLSNLATKDYVFDLDRFSSFEGNTGPYLLYTIVRIKSILSKYDGNVSEAKLLPPESAEQKELMLILSRLADSLRAACRDSAPNVICAYVYELAVAANKFYHDVRIITEPDEAKKASYVALIDLTRRVMETCIDLLGFSAPDKM
;
A
#
# COMPACT_ATOMS: atom_id res chain seq x y z
N MET A 1 -12.41 19.51 6.43
CA MET A 1 -13.09 20.38 5.42
C MET A 1 -14.06 19.52 4.63
N GLU A 2 -15.27 20.01 4.29
CA GLU A 2 -16.22 19.28 3.44
C GLU A 2 -15.64 19.15 2.02
N LEU A 3 -15.86 18.00 1.38
CA LEU A 3 -15.40 17.79 0.00
C LEU A 3 -16.13 18.72 -0.96
N LEU A 4 -15.41 19.25 -1.95
CA LEU A 4 -16.01 20.14 -2.94
C LEU A 4 -17.16 19.47 -3.70
N LEU A 5 -17.01 18.19 -4.07
CA LEU A 5 -18.05 17.41 -4.74
C LEU A 5 -19.30 17.21 -3.86
N ASP A 6 -19.12 17.00 -2.55
CA ASP A 6 -20.24 16.87 -1.61
C ASP A 6 -20.98 18.20 -1.43
N LEU A 7 -20.23 19.31 -1.32
CA LEU A 7 -20.79 20.66 -1.32
C LEU A 7 -21.65 20.93 -2.56
N ILE A 8 -21.12 20.62 -3.74
CA ILE A 8 -21.83 20.77 -5.01
C ILE A 8 -23.09 19.89 -5.02
N SER A 9 -22.96 18.61 -4.65
CA SER A 9 -24.09 17.68 -4.61
C SER A 9 -25.18 18.13 -3.63
N ARG A 10 -24.81 18.65 -2.47
CA ARG A 10 -25.76 19.19 -1.50
C ARG A 10 -26.52 20.39 -2.06
N GLN A 11 -25.82 21.35 -2.67
CA GLN A 11 -26.47 22.54 -3.26
C GLN A 11 -27.44 22.15 -4.40
N VAL A 12 -27.07 21.17 -5.21
CA VAL A 12 -27.96 20.65 -6.28
C VAL A 12 -29.14 19.88 -5.69
N SER A 13 -28.95 19.07 -4.62
CA SER A 13 -30.03 18.40 -3.91
C SER A 13 -31.03 19.37 -3.32
N ASP A 14 -30.54 20.44 -2.68
CA ASP A 14 -31.39 21.53 -2.16
C ASP A 14 -32.18 22.20 -3.29
N ALA A 15 -31.54 22.45 -4.45
CA ALA A 15 -32.21 23.00 -5.61
C ALA A 15 -33.31 22.11 -6.19
N PHE A 16 -33.11 20.77 -6.20
CA PHE A 16 -34.18 19.82 -6.55
C PHE A 16 -35.34 19.91 -5.56
N ALA A 17 -35.09 19.95 -4.27
CA ALA A 17 -36.12 20.08 -3.24
C ALA A 17 -36.90 21.41 -3.38
N GLU A 18 -36.21 22.53 -3.59
CA GLU A 18 -36.82 23.86 -3.82
C GLU A 18 -37.66 23.93 -5.11
N ALA A 19 -37.30 23.12 -6.10
CA ALA A 19 -38.08 22.98 -7.33
C ALA A 19 -39.26 22.02 -7.20
N GLY A 20 -39.46 21.39 -6.03
CA GLY A 20 -40.54 20.48 -5.75
C GLY A 20 -40.28 19.01 -6.12
N TYR A 21 -39.00 18.63 -6.26
CA TYR A 21 -38.55 17.28 -6.56
C TYR A 21 -37.84 16.64 -5.37
N ASP A 22 -37.66 15.32 -5.39
CA ASP A 22 -36.90 14.62 -4.37
C ASP A 22 -35.42 15.02 -4.42
N ALA A 23 -34.85 15.38 -3.27
CA ALA A 23 -33.46 15.80 -3.12
C ALA A 23 -32.45 14.70 -3.55
N SER A 24 -32.84 13.43 -3.49
CA SER A 24 -31.98 12.30 -3.89
C SER A 24 -31.55 12.33 -5.36
N TYR A 25 -32.24 13.06 -6.21
CA TYR A 25 -31.85 13.29 -7.61
C TYR A 25 -30.67 14.25 -7.77
N GLY A 26 -30.28 14.99 -6.74
CA GLY A 26 -29.23 15.99 -6.78
C GLY A 26 -27.79 15.46 -6.77
N LYS A 27 -27.56 14.16 -6.91
CA LYS A 27 -26.23 13.59 -6.95
C LYS A 27 -25.43 14.10 -8.16
N VAL A 28 -24.26 14.65 -7.88
CA VAL A 28 -23.35 15.21 -8.89
C VAL A 28 -22.13 14.31 -9.07
N THR A 29 -21.58 14.27 -10.25
CA THR A 29 -20.33 13.58 -10.60
C THR A 29 -19.41 14.50 -11.38
N LEU A 30 -18.12 14.16 -11.44
CA LEU A 30 -17.20 14.81 -12.39
C LEU A 30 -17.72 14.60 -13.82
N SER A 31 -17.59 15.63 -14.64
CA SER A 31 -17.98 15.55 -16.04
C SER A 31 -16.99 14.70 -16.85
N ASN A 32 -17.51 13.84 -17.72
CA ASN A 32 -16.70 13.15 -18.72
C ASN A 32 -16.31 14.05 -19.91
N ARG A 33 -16.85 15.28 -19.95
CA ARG A 33 -16.63 16.29 -20.98
C ARG A 33 -16.20 17.62 -20.32
N PRO A 34 -14.94 17.69 -19.81
CA PRO A 34 -14.44 18.89 -19.12
C PRO A 34 -14.43 20.13 -20.00
N ASP A 35 -14.44 19.97 -21.33
CA ASP A 35 -14.62 21.03 -22.31
C ASP A 35 -16.00 21.71 -22.21
N LEU A 36 -17.03 20.96 -21.80
CA LEU A 36 -18.40 21.45 -21.66
C LEU A 36 -18.72 21.93 -20.25
N CYS A 37 -18.35 21.17 -19.25
CA CYS A 37 -18.58 21.48 -17.83
C CYS A 37 -17.61 20.73 -16.93
N GLU A 38 -17.44 21.20 -15.69
CA GLU A 38 -16.56 20.58 -14.69
C GLU A 38 -17.27 19.46 -13.94
N TYR A 39 -18.53 19.66 -13.64
CA TYR A 39 -19.41 18.72 -12.93
C TYR A 39 -20.75 18.57 -13.64
N GLN A 40 -21.41 17.43 -13.44
CA GLN A 40 -22.69 17.13 -14.08
C GLN A 40 -23.62 16.40 -13.14
N CYS A 41 -24.90 16.79 -13.15
CA CYS A 41 -25.98 16.06 -12.50
C CYS A 41 -26.92 15.49 -13.57
N ASN A 42 -27.22 14.19 -13.48
CA ASN A 42 -28.08 13.47 -14.39
C ASN A 42 -29.46 13.15 -13.76
N GLY A 43 -29.75 13.66 -12.58
CA GLY A 43 -30.93 13.32 -11.78
C GLY A 43 -32.26 13.70 -12.40
N ALA A 44 -32.29 14.67 -13.31
CA ALA A 44 -33.52 15.02 -14.03
C ALA A 44 -34.05 13.89 -14.93
N MET A 45 -33.17 13.00 -15.40
CA MET A 45 -33.56 11.84 -16.21
C MET A 45 -34.45 10.83 -15.44
N PRO A 46 -34.01 10.27 -14.30
CA PRO A 46 -34.88 9.39 -13.49
C PRO A 46 -36.05 10.15 -12.87
N ALA A 47 -35.92 11.43 -12.50
CA ALA A 47 -37.00 12.26 -11.98
C ALA A 47 -38.13 12.44 -13.00
N ALA A 48 -37.81 12.57 -14.29
CA ALA A 48 -38.81 12.71 -15.36
C ALA A 48 -39.87 11.59 -15.37
N LYS A 49 -39.43 10.37 -15.09
CA LYS A 49 -40.33 9.21 -15.00
C LYS A 49 -41.25 9.28 -13.76
N ALA A 50 -40.68 9.71 -12.64
CA ALA A 50 -41.42 9.78 -11.36
C ALA A 50 -42.42 10.94 -11.35
N TYR A 51 -42.11 12.06 -11.98
CA TYR A 51 -42.93 13.27 -11.98
C TYR A 51 -43.70 13.49 -13.30
N HIS A 52 -43.63 12.55 -14.24
CA HIS A 52 -44.35 12.63 -15.55
C HIS A 52 -44.06 13.95 -16.31
N LYS A 53 -42.83 14.40 -16.30
CA LYS A 53 -42.38 15.67 -16.86
C LYS A 53 -41.16 15.48 -17.75
N ALA A 54 -40.96 16.32 -18.75
CA ALA A 54 -39.80 16.22 -19.62
C ALA A 54 -38.49 16.45 -18.82
N PRO A 55 -37.44 15.65 -18.98
CA PRO A 55 -36.19 15.79 -18.21
C PRO A 55 -35.58 17.18 -18.34
N ILE A 56 -35.60 17.75 -19.53
CA ILE A 56 -35.06 19.09 -19.77
C ILE A 56 -35.78 20.16 -18.96
N GLN A 57 -37.11 20.06 -18.80
CA GLN A 57 -37.89 21.02 -18.01
C GLN A 57 -37.52 20.96 -16.53
N ILE A 58 -37.33 19.73 -16.00
CA ILE A 58 -36.87 19.54 -14.62
C ILE A 58 -35.46 20.14 -14.45
N ALA A 59 -34.55 19.87 -15.37
CA ALA A 59 -33.21 20.42 -15.33
C ALA A 59 -33.21 21.98 -15.42
N GLU A 60 -34.08 22.60 -16.24
CA GLU A 60 -34.24 24.04 -16.33
C GLU A 60 -34.77 24.66 -15.02
N GLU A 61 -35.74 24.00 -14.37
CA GLU A 61 -36.30 24.48 -13.10
C GLU A 61 -35.28 24.38 -11.97
N VAL A 62 -34.48 23.31 -11.92
CA VAL A 62 -33.41 23.13 -10.94
C VAL A 62 -32.27 24.15 -11.22
N ALA A 63 -31.87 24.32 -12.49
CA ALA A 63 -30.87 25.31 -12.85
C ALA A 63 -31.27 26.74 -12.41
N ALA A 64 -32.56 27.08 -12.55
CA ALA A 64 -33.10 28.37 -12.12
C ALA A 64 -32.96 28.61 -10.60
N LYS A 65 -33.00 27.55 -9.78
CA LYS A 65 -32.79 27.59 -8.31
C LYS A 65 -31.32 27.81 -7.95
N LEU A 66 -30.41 27.42 -8.80
CA LEU A 66 -28.97 27.62 -8.61
C LEU A 66 -28.46 28.99 -9.07
N ASN A 67 -29.28 29.76 -9.77
CA ASN A 67 -28.94 31.10 -10.20
C ASN A 67 -28.66 32.03 -9.02
N GLY A 68 -27.47 32.67 -9.03
CA GLY A 68 -27.01 33.54 -7.94
C GLY A 68 -26.38 32.82 -6.76
N ASN A 69 -26.24 31.48 -6.81
CA ASN A 69 -25.48 30.74 -5.84
C ASN A 69 -23.96 30.98 -6.04
N ALA A 70 -23.29 31.47 -5.00
CA ALA A 70 -21.87 31.82 -5.04
C ALA A 70 -20.92 30.67 -5.40
N LEU A 71 -21.38 29.43 -5.26
CA LEU A 71 -20.58 28.23 -5.59
C LEU A 71 -20.40 28.07 -7.11
N PHE A 72 -21.34 28.55 -7.92
CA PHE A 72 -21.34 28.30 -9.35
C PHE A 72 -21.15 29.59 -10.17
N SER A 73 -20.23 29.52 -11.14
CA SER A 73 -20.17 30.52 -12.23
C SER A 73 -21.18 30.19 -13.34
N GLN A 74 -21.57 28.91 -13.47
CA GLN A 74 -22.57 28.46 -14.45
C GLN A 74 -23.32 27.22 -13.93
N ALA A 75 -24.66 27.25 -14.08
CA ALA A 75 -25.53 26.10 -13.93
C ALA A 75 -26.51 26.09 -15.11
N GLU A 76 -26.35 25.16 -16.03
CA GLU A 76 -27.05 25.11 -17.31
C GLU A 76 -27.74 23.78 -17.55
N ALA A 77 -28.99 23.82 -17.92
CA ALA A 77 -29.74 22.66 -18.38
C ALA A 77 -29.43 22.38 -19.86
N VAL A 78 -28.99 21.16 -20.15
CA VAL A 78 -28.62 20.72 -21.49
C VAL A 78 -29.42 19.46 -21.87
N LYS A 79 -29.94 19.43 -23.10
CA LYS A 79 -30.69 18.26 -23.59
C LYS A 79 -29.87 16.98 -23.53
N PRO A 80 -30.50 15.83 -23.14
CA PRO A 80 -31.95 15.65 -22.93
C PRO A 80 -32.42 16.00 -21.51
N GLY A 81 -31.56 16.34 -20.54
CA GLY A 81 -31.90 16.67 -19.16
C GLY A 81 -30.66 16.64 -18.25
N PHE A 82 -29.50 16.95 -18.82
CA PHE A 82 -28.26 17.15 -18.04
C PHE A 82 -28.27 18.50 -17.37
N LEU A 83 -27.76 18.57 -16.15
CA LEU A 83 -27.41 19.81 -15.49
C LEU A 83 -25.89 19.96 -15.47
N ASN A 84 -25.37 20.83 -16.30
CA ASN A 84 -23.94 21.14 -16.42
C ASN A 84 -23.57 22.26 -15.46
N LEU A 85 -22.50 22.05 -14.68
CA LEU A 85 -22.09 22.95 -13.61
C LEU A 85 -20.62 23.36 -13.79
N ARG A 86 -20.34 24.66 -13.56
CA ARG A 86 -18.99 25.21 -13.40
C ARG A 86 -18.88 25.88 -12.04
N VAL A 87 -17.80 25.61 -11.34
CA VAL A 87 -17.50 26.22 -10.04
C VAL A 87 -17.02 27.66 -10.25
N SER A 88 -17.45 28.57 -9.40
CA SER A 88 -17.00 29.95 -9.36
C SER A 88 -15.49 30.03 -9.06
N GLU A 89 -14.79 30.88 -9.78
CA GLU A 89 -13.36 31.10 -9.64
C GLU A 89 -13.02 31.61 -8.22
N GLU A 90 -13.84 32.51 -7.70
CA GLU A 90 -13.71 33.07 -6.35
C GLU A 90 -13.92 31.99 -5.27
N TYR A 91 -14.95 31.16 -5.45
CA TYR A 91 -15.24 30.08 -4.50
C TYR A 91 -14.10 29.05 -4.47
N LEU A 92 -13.63 28.63 -5.64
CA LEU A 92 -12.53 27.68 -5.78
C LEU A 92 -11.24 28.23 -5.14
N THR A 93 -10.96 29.52 -5.34
CA THR A 93 -9.82 30.22 -4.73
C THR A 93 -9.91 30.20 -3.21
N GLY A 94 -11.07 30.54 -2.65
CA GLY A 94 -11.31 30.48 -1.20
C GLY A 94 -11.18 29.08 -0.62
N TYR A 95 -11.69 28.08 -1.34
CA TYR A 95 -11.57 26.68 -0.96
C TYR A 95 -10.11 26.21 -0.87
N LEU A 96 -9.30 26.52 -1.91
CA LEU A 96 -7.88 26.16 -1.92
C LEU A 96 -7.06 26.98 -0.91
N ALA A 97 -7.41 28.24 -0.67
CA ALA A 97 -6.76 29.04 0.36
C ALA A 97 -6.96 28.45 1.76
N GLN A 98 -8.16 27.93 2.06
CA GLN A 98 -8.42 27.20 3.30
C GLN A 98 -7.65 25.87 3.36
N MET A 99 -7.65 25.11 2.28
CA MET A 99 -6.89 23.87 2.13
C MET A 99 -5.39 24.09 2.39
N ALA A 100 -4.81 25.16 1.87
CA ALA A 100 -3.39 25.47 2.00
C ALA A 100 -2.94 25.78 3.43
N GLN A 101 -3.85 26.23 4.30
CA GLN A 101 -3.57 26.56 5.70
C GLN A 101 -3.56 25.34 6.62
N ASP A 102 -4.12 24.21 6.19
CA ASP A 102 -4.19 22.98 6.98
C ASP A 102 -3.02 22.06 6.64
N ALA A 103 -2.38 21.47 7.68
CA ALA A 103 -1.25 20.56 7.51
C ALA A 103 -1.63 19.27 6.74
N HIS A 104 -2.90 18.85 6.84
CA HIS A 104 -3.48 17.72 6.12
C HIS A 104 -4.41 18.18 4.98
N PHE A 105 -4.29 19.44 4.54
CA PHE A 105 -5.07 20.01 3.43
C PHE A 105 -6.60 19.92 3.63
N GLY A 106 -7.06 19.97 4.89
CA GLY A 106 -8.47 19.80 5.22
C GLY A 106 -9.01 18.37 5.06
N VAL A 107 -8.13 17.40 4.78
CA VAL A 107 -8.51 15.98 4.72
C VAL A 107 -8.80 15.47 6.12
N THR A 108 -9.98 14.88 6.31
CA THR A 108 -10.42 14.31 7.59
C THR A 108 -10.83 12.86 7.42
N ALA A 109 -10.67 12.07 8.47
CA ALA A 109 -11.16 10.70 8.50
C ALA A 109 -12.71 10.64 8.44
N GLU A 110 -13.22 9.56 7.90
CA GLU A 110 -14.63 9.18 7.99
C GLU A 110 -14.80 8.23 9.18
N GLY A 111 -15.28 8.75 10.28
CA GLY A 111 -15.50 7.97 11.51
C GLY A 111 -14.38 8.13 12.56
N ALA A 112 -14.44 7.27 13.59
CA ALA A 112 -13.44 7.24 14.65
C ALA A 112 -12.14 6.55 14.18
N PRO A 113 -10.96 6.95 14.72
CA PRO A 113 -9.72 6.24 14.49
C PRO A 113 -9.83 4.75 14.88
N ARG A 114 -9.27 3.89 14.05
CA ARG A 114 -9.29 2.43 14.22
C ARG A 114 -7.94 1.92 14.71
N THR A 115 -7.94 0.77 15.37
CA THR A 115 -6.74 -0.05 15.56
C THR A 115 -6.67 -1.09 14.45
N VAL A 116 -5.61 -1.04 13.65
CA VAL A 116 -5.43 -1.92 12.49
C VAL A 116 -4.13 -2.71 12.65
N VAL A 117 -4.22 -4.03 12.58
CA VAL A 117 -3.05 -4.89 12.42
C VAL A 117 -2.87 -5.17 10.93
N LEU A 118 -1.70 -4.84 10.42
CA LEU A 118 -1.34 -5.03 9.01
C LEU A 118 -0.19 -6.02 8.91
N ASP A 119 -0.48 -7.21 8.40
CA ASP A 119 0.45 -8.29 8.15
C ASP A 119 0.98 -8.22 6.72
N TYR A 120 2.27 -7.91 6.56
CA TYR A 120 2.88 -7.72 5.25
C TYR A 120 4.40 -7.96 5.28
N GLY A 121 5.03 -8.06 4.11
CA GLY A 121 6.45 -8.36 3.98
C GLY A 121 6.71 -9.85 3.78
N GLY A 122 6.21 -10.70 4.67
CA GLY A 122 6.18 -12.17 4.50
C GLY A 122 7.57 -12.82 4.38
N ALA A 123 8.57 -12.29 5.09
CA ALA A 123 9.93 -12.79 5.03
C ALA A 123 10.09 -14.11 5.79
N ASN A 124 10.94 -14.99 5.26
CA ASN A 124 11.40 -16.16 5.99
C ASN A 124 12.82 -15.93 6.48
N VAL A 125 13.12 -16.37 7.70
CA VAL A 125 14.50 -16.35 8.21
C VAL A 125 15.40 -17.30 7.43
N ALA A 126 16.69 -17.05 7.47
CA ALA A 126 17.72 -17.80 6.72
C ALA A 126 17.52 -17.79 5.18
N LYS A 127 16.74 -16.86 4.65
CA LYS A 127 16.55 -16.66 3.22
C LYS A 127 16.76 -15.20 2.85
N PRO A 128 17.44 -14.90 1.73
CA PRO A 128 17.53 -13.54 1.25
C PRO A 128 16.16 -13.04 0.77
N LEU A 129 15.91 -11.75 0.92
CA LEU A 129 14.78 -11.12 0.26
C LEU A 129 14.99 -11.15 -1.26
N HIS A 130 13.95 -11.54 -1.96
CA HIS A 130 13.92 -11.56 -3.41
C HIS A 130 12.74 -10.74 -3.94
N VAL A 131 12.71 -10.51 -5.24
CA VAL A 131 11.66 -9.71 -5.89
C VAL A 131 10.22 -10.16 -5.60
N GLY A 132 10.02 -11.43 -5.21
CA GLY A 132 8.70 -11.91 -4.78
C GLY A 132 8.20 -11.31 -3.45
N HIS A 133 9.10 -10.79 -2.60
CA HIS A 133 8.73 -10.11 -1.35
C HIS A 133 8.48 -8.61 -1.55
N LEU A 134 8.93 -8.05 -2.69
CA LEU A 134 8.87 -6.63 -2.99
C LEU A 134 7.44 -6.09 -2.90
N ARG A 135 6.51 -6.75 -3.57
CA ARG A 135 5.13 -6.27 -3.67
C ARG A 135 4.45 -6.19 -2.32
N SER A 136 4.57 -7.24 -1.50
CA SER A 136 4.03 -7.23 -0.14
C SER A 136 4.59 -6.06 0.67
N ALA A 137 5.89 -5.86 0.64
CA ALA A 137 6.57 -4.81 1.39
C ALA A 137 6.14 -3.40 0.96
N ILE A 138 6.14 -3.11 -0.35
CA ILE A 138 5.83 -1.78 -0.88
C ILE A 138 4.34 -1.43 -0.71
N ILE A 139 3.45 -2.35 -1.05
CA ILE A 139 2.01 -2.13 -0.96
C ILE A 139 1.61 -1.97 0.52
N GLY A 140 2.11 -2.85 1.39
CA GLY A 140 1.82 -2.80 2.83
C GLY A 140 2.31 -1.51 3.49
N GLU A 141 3.53 -1.07 3.19
CA GLU A 141 4.06 0.19 3.69
C GLU A 141 3.20 1.39 3.26
N SER A 142 2.76 1.41 2.01
CA SER A 142 1.89 2.48 1.51
C SER A 142 0.51 2.46 2.22
N ILE A 143 -0.12 1.30 2.35
CA ILE A 143 -1.40 1.16 3.07
C ILE A 143 -1.25 1.61 4.53
N LYS A 144 -0.16 1.21 5.22
CA LYS A 144 0.14 1.65 6.58
C LYS A 144 0.22 3.17 6.68
N ARG A 145 0.93 3.83 5.77
CA ARG A 145 1.06 5.29 5.74
C ARG A 145 -0.26 5.98 5.47
N ILE A 146 -1.06 5.45 4.55
CA ILE A 146 -2.41 5.97 4.24
C ILE A 146 -3.30 5.89 5.48
N TYR A 147 -3.37 4.76 6.15
CA TYR A 147 -4.21 4.61 7.34
C TYR A 147 -3.76 5.54 8.47
N ARG A 148 -2.44 5.65 8.71
CA ARG A 148 -1.88 6.59 9.71
C ARG A 148 -2.15 8.04 9.38
N PHE A 149 -2.15 8.40 8.10
CA PHE A 149 -2.49 9.76 7.67
C PHE A 149 -3.93 10.13 8.08
N PHE A 150 -4.84 9.18 8.07
CA PHE A 150 -6.22 9.34 8.54
C PHE A 150 -6.39 9.18 10.06
N GLY A 151 -5.31 8.96 10.81
CA GLY A 151 -5.33 8.90 12.26
C GLY A 151 -5.52 7.50 12.85
N ASP A 152 -5.56 6.44 12.04
CA ASP A 152 -5.63 5.06 12.53
C ASP A 152 -4.32 4.69 13.27
N THR A 153 -4.45 3.92 14.34
CA THR A 153 -3.32 3.25 14.98
C THR A 153 -3.02 1.98 14.22
N VAL A 154 -1.88 1.94 13.51
CA VAL A 154 -1.52 0.79 12.68
C VAL A 154 -0.33 0.06 13.30
N ILE A 155 -0.49 -1.23 13.54
CA ILE A 155 0.57 -2.16 13.94
C ILE A 155 0.99 -2.94 12.69
N GLY A 156 2.13 -2.59 12.12
CA GLY A 156 2.73 -3.30 10.99
C GLY A 156 3.57 -4.47 11.46
N ASP A 157 3.17 -5.69 11.14
CA ASP A 157 3.84 -6.94 11.50
C ASP A 157 4.42 -7.61 10.26
N VAL A 158 5.71 -7.98 10.31
CA VAL A 158 6.36 -8.70 9.22
C VAL A 158 5.98 -10.19 9.19
N HIS A 159 5.57 -10.73 10.31
CA HIS A 159 5.20 -12.13 10.55
C HIS A 159 6.15 -13.14 9.91
N LEU A 160 7.30 -13.35 10.57
CA LEU A 160 8.41 -14.16 10.03
C LEU A 160 8.08 -15.66 9.97
N GLY A 161 8.44 -16.30 8.88
CA GLY A 161 8.54 -17.75 8.80
C GLY A 161 9.82 -18.20 9.50
N ASP A 162 9.71 -18.55 10.77
CA ASP A 162 10.87 -18.82 11.66
C ASP A 162 10.76 -20.15 12.43
N TRP A 163 9.71 -20.94 12.17
CA TRP A 163 9.39 -22.13 12.96
C TRP A 163 8.90 -23.28 12.08
N GLY A 164 9.69 -24.28 11.86
CA GLY A 164 9.30 -25.42 11.04
C GLY A 164 10.48 -26.13 10.39
N LEU A 165 10.21 -27.00 9.43
CA LEU A 165 11.20 -27.82 8.74
C LEU A 165 12.35 -27.01 8.13
N GLN A 166 12.06 -25.78 7.69
CA GLN A 166 13.10 -24.88 7.18
C GLN A 166 14.23 -24.68 8.22
N MET A 167 13.88 -24.50 9.49
CA MET A 167 14.87 -24.35 10.54
C MET A 167 15.67 -25.62 10.76
N GLY A 168 15.00 -26.78 10.74
CA GLY A 168 15.69 -28.06 10.83
C GLY A 168 16.67 -28.33 9.69
N LEU A 169 16.31 -27.92 8.47
CA LEU A 169 17.19 -28.00 7.29
C LEU A 169 18.46 -27.15 7.46
N VAL A 170 18.30 -25.92 7.97
CA VAL A 170 19.42 -25.01 8.22
C VAL A 170 20.32 -25.56 9.33
N ILE A 171 19.72 -26.01 10.43
CA ILE A 171 20.45 -26.58 11.59
C ILE A 171 21.23 -27.82 11.18
N GLU A 172 20.60 -28.74 10.43
CA GLU A 172 21.29 -29.97 9.99
C GLU A 172 22.38 -29.66 8.95
N GLY A 173 22.14 -28.74 8.03
CA GLY A 173 23.16 -28.26 7.07
C GLY A 173 24.37 -27.64 7.78
N LEU A 174 24.12 -26.89 8.86
CA LEU A 174 25.19 -26.35 9.69
C LEU A 174 25.94 -27.43 10.46
N ARG A 175 25.22 -28.40 11.03
CA ARG A 175 25.82 -29.54 11.74
C ARG A 175 26.81 -30.33 10.87
N GLU A 176 26.49 -30.52 9.59
CA GLU A 176 27.42 -31.20 8.68
C GLU A 176 28.66 -30.36 8.36
N ARG A 177 28.55 -29.05 8.32
CA ARG A 177 29.68 -28.14 8.07
C ARG A 177 30.58 -27.98 9.31
N GLN A 178 29.96 -27.92 10.49
CA GLN A 178 30.63 -27.63 11.76
C GLN A 178 30.11 -28.55 12.89
N PRO A 179 30.38 -29.87 12.81
CA PRO A 179 29.83 -30.83 13.76
C PRO A 179 30.38 -30.69 15.19
N GLU A 180 31.50 -29.99 15.35
CA GLU A 180 32.19 -29.75 16.63
C GLU A 180 31.57 -28.61 17.46
N LEU A 181 30.60 -27.90 16.93
CA LEU A 181 29.96 -26.79 17.65
C LEU A 181 29.23 -27.32 18.91
N PRO A 182 29.31 -26.59 20.04
CA PRO A 182 28.72 -27.02 21.31
C PRO A 182 27.19 -27.16 21.27
N TYR A 183 26.54 -26.57 20.27
CA TYR A 183 25.08 -26.65 20.07
C TYR A 183 24.59 -28.07 19.75
N PHE A 184 25.45 -28.96 19.26
CA PHE A 184 25.12 -30.32 18.85
C PHE A 184 25.52 -31.36 19.91
N ASP A 185 26.19 -30.94 20.97
CA ASP A 185 26.53 -31.78 22.11
C ASP A 185 25.44 -31.63 23.20
N GLU A 186 24.57 -32.64 23.29
CA GLU A 186 23.48 -32.63 24.27
C GLU A 186 23.98 -32.75 25.73
N SER A 187 25.25 -33.11 25.94
CA SER A 187 25.89 -33.13 27.27
C SER A 187 26.51 -31.78 27.67
N TYR A 188 26.54 -30.82 26.76
CA TYR A 188 27.11 -29.51 27.01
C TYR A 188 26.28 -28.72 28.03
N THR A 189 26.92 -28.29 29.11
CA THR A 189 26.30 -27.55 30.22
C THR A 189 26.87 -26.13 30.39
N GLY A 190 27.78 -25.71 29.49
CA GLY A 190 28.37 -24.38 29.49
C GLY A 190 27.44 -23.31 28.90
N GLU A 191 27.91 -22.08 28.96
CA GLU A 191 27.24 -20.97 28.24
C GLU A 191 27.53 -21.08 26.74
N TYR A 192 26.49 -20.97 25.91
CA TYR A 192 26.68 -20.93 24.47
C TYR A 192 27.33 -19.62 24.02
N PRO A 193 28.17 -19.62 22.97
CA PRO A 193 28.81 -18.42 22.48
C PRO A 193 27.80 -17.30 22.19
N ALA A 194 28.13 -16.07 22.57
CA ALA A 194 27.27 -14.91 22.33
C ALA A 194 27.20 -14.54 20.82
N GLU A 195 28.26 -14.81 20.07
CA GLU A 195 28.35 -14.56 18.64
C GLU A 195 27.85 -15.78 17.85
N ALA A 196 27.17 -15.51 16.73
CA ALA A 196 26.73 -16.52 15.82
C ALA A 196 27.93 -17.22 15.14
N PRO A 197 27.93 -18.55 15.01
CA PRO A 197 29.00 -19.27 14.32
C PRO A 197 28.92 -19.19 12.78
N PHE A 198 28.08 -18.33 12.25
CA PHE A 198 27.82 -18.13 10.82
C PHE A 198 27.40 -16.67 10.54
N THR A 199 27.52 -16.31 9.28
CA THR A 199 27.01 -15.05 8.72
C THR A 199 25.70 -15.27 7.96
N ILE A 200 25.05 -14.19 7.53
CA ILE A 200 23.88 -14.30 6.66
C ILE A 200 24.23 -14.97 5.33
N SER A 201 25.41 -14.72 4.78
CA SER A 201 25.88 -15.37 3.54
C SER A 201 26.02 -16.89 3.70
N ASP A 202 26.47 -17.35 4.86
CA ASP A 202 26.54 -18.79 5.14
C ASP A 202 25.13 -19.40 5.16
N LEU A 203 24.15 -18.74 5.79
CA LEU A 203 22.74 -19.19 5.82
C LEU A 203 22.13 -19.26 4.43
N GLU A 204 22.44 -18.28 3.58
CA GLU A 204 21.98 -18.21 2.19
C GLU A 204 22.53 -19.34 1.31
N GLU A 205 23.68 -19.91 1.64
CA GLU A 205 24.25 -21.09 0.99
C GLU A 205 23.70 -22.39 1.59
N ILE A 206 23.62 -22.47 2.92
CA ILE A 206 23.21 -23.67 3.65
C ILE A 206 21.78 -24.05 3.31
N TYR A 207 20.84 -23.12 3.36
CA TYR A 207 19.43 -23.44 3.19
C TYR A 207 19.08 -24.04 1.82
N PRO A 208 19.46 -23.44 0.67
CA PRO A 208 19.18 -24.03 -0.63
C PRO A 208 19.84 -25.39 -0.83
N ALA A 209 21.08 -25.54 -0.36
CA ALA A 209 21.81 -26.81 -0.44
C ALA A 209 21.12 -27.91 0.39
N ALA A 210 20.74 -27.61 1.63
CA ALA A 210 20.02 -28.52 2.50
C ALA A 210 18.63 -28.88 1.95
N SER A 211 17.91 -27.90 1.44
CA SER A 211 16.60 -28.10 0.82
C SER A 211 16.66 -28.95 -0.47
N ALA A 212 17.69 -28.79 -1.29
CA ALA A 212 17.89 -29.62 -2.47
C ALA A 212 18.23 -31.06 -2.08
N ARG A 213 19.13 -31.23 -1.10
CA ARG A 213 19.58 -32.52 -0.63
C ARG A 213 18.46 -33.33 0.03
N SER A 214 17.61 -32.70 0.85
CA SER A 214 16.49 -33.37 1.52
C SER A 214 15.49 -34.03 0.56
N LYS A 215 15.48 -33.63 -0.72
CA LYS A 215 14.61 -34.24 -1.75
C LYS A 215 15.17 -35.53 -2.34
N THR A 216 16.46 -35.78 -2.18
CA THR A 216 17.18 -36.89 -2.80
C THR A 216 17.89 -37.79 -1.79
N ASP A 217 18.03 -37.35 -0.54
CA ASP A 217 18.69 -38.03 0.55
C ASP A 217 17.72 -38.17 1.74
N GLU A 218 17.06 -39.33 1.84
CA GLU A 218 16.06 -39.60 2.88
C GLU A 218 16.65 -39.57 4.29
N GLU A 219 17.92 -40.00 4.47
CA GLU A 219 18.59 -39.96 5.76
C GLU A 219 18.84 -38.52 6.22
N PHE A 220 19.27 -37.63 5.32
CA PHE A 220 19.41 -36.22 5.60
C PHE A 220 18.04 -35.60 5.93
N ALA A 221 17.01 -35.91 5.14
CA ALA A 221 15.65 -35.41 5.39
C ALA A 221 15.15 -35.83 6.78
N HIS A 222 15.38 -37.08 7.17
CA HIS A 222 15.02 -37.58 8.51
C HIS A 222 15.75 -36.81 9.62
N ARG A 223 17.06 -36.56 9.47
CA ARG A 223 17.84 -35.79 10.46
C ARG A 223 17.35 -34.32 10.54
N ALA A 224 16.96 -33.72 9.42
CA ALA A 224 16.40 -32.38 9.41
C ALA A 224 15.03 -32.30 10.14
N HIS A 225 14.19 -33.34 9.99
CA HIS A 225 12.94 -33.45 10.75
C HIS A 225 13.23 -33.61 12.25
N GLU A 226 14.22 -34.42 12.60
CA GLU A 226 14.64 -34.62 14.01
C GLU A 226 15.21 -33.31 14.60
N ALA A 227 16.01 -32.56 13.85
CA ALA A 227 16.48 -31.24 14.26
C ALA A 227 15.31 -30.23 14.48
N THR A 228 14.29 -30.29 13.62
CA THR A 228 13.06 -29.49 13.78
C THR A 228 12.34 -29.87 15.09
N ARG A 229 12.17 -31.17 15.36
CA ARG A 229 11.55 -31.66 16.60
C ARG A 229 12.32 -31.19 17.83
N LYS A 230 13.65 -31.35 17.84
CA LYS A 230 14.50 -30.91 18.97
C LYS A 230 14.43 -29.41 19.21
N LEU A 231 14.35 -28.61 18.13
CA LEU A 231 14.11 -27.17 18.23
C LEU A 231 12.75 -26.90 18.90
N GLN A 232 11.69 -27.54 18.43
CA GLN A 232 10.33 -27.36 18.93
C GLN A 232 10.18 -27.78 20.39
N GLU A 233 10.90 -28.79 20.80
CA GLU A 233 11.03 -29.24 22.19
C GLU A 233 11.96 -28.33 23.03
N LYS A 234 12.55 -27.30 22.40
CA LYS A 234 13.49 -26.37 23.04
C LYS A 234 14.71 -27.04 23.67
N VAL A 235 15.25 -28.08 23.00
CA VAL A 235 16.55 -28.67 23.39
C VAL A 235 17.58 -27.52 23.38
N PRO A 236 18.33 -27.30 24.49
CA PRO A 236 19.07 -26.07 24.71
C PRO A 236 20.01 -25.65 23.59
N GLY A 237 20.80 -26.57 23.02
CA GLY A 237 21.71 -26.25 21.92
C GLY A 237 20.98 -25.85 20.64
N TYR A 238 19.96 -26.60 20.27
CA TYR A 238 19.16 -26.32 19.05
C TYR A 238 18.40 -24.99 19.18
N TYR A 239 17.86 -24.70 20.36
CA TYR A 239 17.17 -23.45 20.64
C TYR A 239 18.13 -22.25 20.64
N ALA A 240 19.32 -22.38 21.26
CA ALA A 240 20.34 -21.35 21.25
C ALA A 240 20.84 -21.05 19.82
N LEU A 241 21.04 -22.09 19.01
CA LEU A 241 21.42 -21.95 17.61
C LEU A 241 20.33 -21.24 16.78
N TRP A 242 19.07 -21.62 16.99
CA TRP A 242 17.92 -20.96 16.36
C TRP A 242 17.84 -19.46 16.72
N GLN A 243 18.10 -19.08 17.96
CA GLN A 243 18.15 -17.68 18.37
C GLN A 243 19.23 -16.89 17.59
N HIS A 244 20.37 -17.52 17.27
CA HIS A 244 21.38 -16.91 16.39
C HIS A 244 20.87 -16.75 14.96
N ILE A 245 20.19 -17.76 14.41
CA ILE A 245 19.59 -17.70 13.07
C ILE A 245 18.62 -16.53 12.97
N ILE A 246 17.73 -16.38 13.96
CA ILE A 246 16.77 -15.27 14.01
C ILE A 246 17.50 -13.92 14.06
N ARG A 247 18.46 -13.77 14.96
CA ARG A 247 19.17 -12.48 15.14
C ARG A 247 19.91 -12.05 13.88
N VAL A 248 20.66 -12.95 13.26
CA VAL A 248 21.39 -12.68 12.02
C VAL A 248 20.43 -12.36 10.87
N SER A 249 19.37 -13.15 10.73
CA SER A 249 18.37 -12.92 9.67
C SER A 249 17.60 -11.61 9.84
N VAL A 250 17.13 -11.31 11.05
CA VAL A 250 16.38 -10.06 11.32
C VAL A 250 17.26 -8.84 11.09
N ALA A 251 18.54 -8.89 11.45
CA ALA A 251 19.45 -7.77 11.18
C ALA A 251 19.59 -7.47 9.67
N ASP A 252 19.71 -8.52 8.85
CA ASP A 252 19.77 -8.39 7.40
C ASP A 252 18.43 -7.93 6.80
N LEU A 253 17.33 -8.51 7.25
CA LEU A 253 15.99 -8.12 6.81
C LEU A 253 15.69 -6.65 7.12
N ARG A 254 16.05 -6.16 8.31
CA ARG A 254 15.89 -4.75 8.69
C ARG A 254 16.66 -3.81 7.77
N LYS A 255 17.88 -4.18 7.40
CA LYS A 255 18.68 -3.43 6.43
C LYS A 255 17.99 -3.38 5.07
N ASN A 256 17.59 -4.53 4.53
CA ASN A 256 16.99 -4.63 3.20
C ASN A 256 15.62 -3.92 3.11
N TYR A 257 14.78 -4.02 4.13
CA TYR A 257 13.53 -3.26 4.19
C TYR A 257 13.78 -1.76 4.38
N GLY A 258 14.76 -1.38 5.20
CA GLY A 258 15.20 0.00 5.34
C GLY A 258 15.66 0.62 4.01
N ASP A 259 16.35 -0.17 3.20
CA ASP A 259 16.78 0.22 1.85
C ASP A 259 15.58 0.50 0.91
N LEU A 260 14.44 -0.09 1.18
CA LEU A 260 13.16 0.19 0.51
C LEU A 260 12.34 1.30 1.18
N ASN A 261 12.83 1.90 2.28
CA ASN A 261 12.01 2.78 3.11
C ASN A 261 10.71 2.10 3.58
N VAL A 262 10.83 0.86 4.05
CA VAL A 262 9.76 0.02 4.63
C VAL A 262 10.12 -0.27 6.08
N THR A 263 9.18 -0.07 6.99
CA THR A 263 9.38 -0.25 8.42
C THR A 263 8.25 -1.07 9.04
N PHE A 264 8.58 -1.88 10.05
CA PHE A 264 7.61 -2.64 10.82
C PHE A 264 7.64 -2.20 12.28
N ASP A 265 6.49 -2.25 12.93
CA ASP A 265 6.36 -1.92 14.35
C ASP A 265 6.73 -3.12 15.21
N VAL A 266 6.35 -4.32 14.76
CA VAL A 266 6.66 -5.59 15.42
C VAL A 266 7.30 -6.58 14.45
N TRP A 267 8.15 -7.43 15.01
CA TRP A 267 8.91 -8.46 14.30
C TRP A 267 8.60 -9.80 14.93
N LEU A 268 7.34 -10.20 14.85
CA LEU A 268 6.86 -11.48 15.33
C LEU A 268 6.99 -12.56 14.25
N GLY A 269 6.82 -13.81 14.64
CA GLY A 269 6.88 -14.92 13.73
C GLY A 269 5.94 -16.08 14.12
N GLU A 270 6.01 -17.15 13.35
CA GLU A 270 5.26 -18.37 13.62
C GLU A 270 5.59 -18.96 15.01
N SER A 271 6.83 -18.73 15.50
CA SER A 271 7.26 -19.14 16.84
C SER A 271 6.51 -18.45 17.97
N ASP A 272 6.14 -17.17 17.78
CA ASP A 272 5.40 -16.38 18.77
C ASP A 272 3.94 -16.81 18.90
N ALA A 273 3.39 -17.42 17.85
CA ALA A 273 2.03 -17.96 17.86
C ALA A 273 1.91 -19.30 18.57
N GLN A 274 3.01 -20.03 18.77
CA GLN A 274 3.00 -21.38 19.36
C GLN A 274 2.29 -21.46 20.72
N PRO A 275 2.49 -20.53 21.67
CA PRO A 275 1.82 -20.56 22.97
C PRO A 275 0.29 -20.45 22.89
N TYR A 276 -0.24 -19.88 21.80
CA TYR A 276 -1.67 -19.64 21.60
C TYR A 276 -2.40 -20.80 20.90
N ILE A 277 -1.66 -21.76 20.32
CA ILE A 277 -2.26 -22.92 19.63
C ILE A 277 -3.13 -23.75 20.56
N PRO A 278 -2.71 -24.16 21.79
CA PRO A 278 -3.57 -24.94 22.68
C PRO A 278 -4.88 -24.23 23.03
N GLN A 279 -4.82 -22.92 23.27
CA GLN A 279 -6.02 -22.12 23.57
C GLN A 279 -6.94 -22.06 22.36
N MET A 280 -6.41 -21.82 21.18
CA MET A 280 -7.17 -21.77 19.93
C MET A 280 -7.86 -23.10 19.64
N LEU A 281 -7.14 -24.22 19.72
CA LEU A 281 -7.70 -25.56 19.53
C LEU A 281 -8.80 -25.85 20.54
N LYS A 282 -8.60 -25.50 21.82
CA LYS A 282 -9.62 -25.67 22.85
C LYS A 282 -10.90 -24.89 22.53
N ILE A 283 -10.81 -23.66 22.05
CA ILE A 283 -11.98 -22.84 21.66
C ILE A 283 -12.76 -23.53 20.54
N VAL A 284 -12.05 -24.06 19.53
CA VAL A 284 -12.67 -24.76 18.39
C VAL A 284 -13.36 -26.06 18.83
N GLU A 285 -12.73 -26.81 19.73
CA GLU A 285 -13.28 -28.05 20.30
C GLU A 285 -14.49 -27.80 21.21
N ASP A 286 -14.39 -26.86 22.14
CA ASP A 286 -15.48 -26.48 23.06
C ASP A 286 -16.74 -26.01 22.30
N LYS A 287 -16.58 -25.42 21.12
CA LYS A 287 -17.67 -25.01 20.22
C LYS A 287 -18.13 -26.14 19.27
N HIS A 288 -17.57 -27.32 19.37
CA HIS A 288 -17.90 -28.48 18.53
C HIS A 288 -17.77 -28.21 17.02
N LEU A 289 -16.80 -27.38 16.62
CA LEU A 289 -16.54 -27.02 15.23
C LEU A 289 -15.61 -28.00 14.53
N ALA A 290 -14.72 -28.64 15.27
CA ALA A 290 -13.76 -29.61 14.75
C ALA A 290 -14.39 -31.01 14.63
N VAL A 291 -14.05 -31.68 13.54
CA VAL A 291 -14.41 -33.08 13.27
C VAL A 291 -13.16 -33.85 12.89
N GLU A 292 -13.14 -35.15 13.22
CA GLU A 292 -12.09 -36.05 12.77
C GLU A 292 -12.39 -36.52 11.34
N SER A 293 -11.41 -36.38 10.45
CA SER A 293 -11.51 -36.84 9.07
C SER A 293 -10.18 -37.46 8.65
N GLU A 294 -10.18 -38.75 8.32
CA GLU A 294 -8.99 -39.53 7.92
C GLU A 294 -7.82 -39.41 8.92
N GLY A 295 -8.15 -39.36 10.22
CA GLY A 295 -7.18 -39.18 11.30
C GLY A 295 -6.69 -37.73 11.51
N ALA A 296 -7.12 -36.79 10.72
CA ALA A 296 -6.82 -35.37 10.89
C ALA A 296 -7.95 -34.64 11.61
N LEU A 297 -7.62 -33.59 12.37
CA LEU A 297 -8.60 -32.68 12.96
C LEU A 297 -8.88 -31.54 11.98
N VAL A 298 -10.15 -31.43 11.52
CA VAL A 298 -10.54 -30.46 10.50
C VAL A 298 -11.78 -29.67 10.91
N VAL A 299 -11.93 -28.46 10.36
CA VAL A 299 -13.15 -27.65 10.51
C VAL A 299 -13.82 -27.49 9.14
N PRO A 300 -15.06 -27.95 8.97
CA PRO A 300 -15.83 -27.70 7.76
C PRO A 300 -16.11 -26.21 7.60
N VAL A 301 -15.75 -25.64 6.43
CA VAL A 301 -15.88 -24.22 6.13
C VAL A 301 -16.92 -23.89 5.06
N GLN A 302 -17.52 -24.93 4.44
CA GLN A 302 -18.57 -24.77 3.43
C GLN A 302 -19.77 -23.98 3.96
N GLU A 303 -20.28 -23.04 3.16
CA GLU A 303 -21.48 -22.24 3.41
C GLU A 303 -22.51 -22.46 2.29
N GLU A 304 -23.79 -22.26 2.59
CA GLU A 304 -24.87 -22.45 1.61
C GLU A 304 -24.77 -21.50 0.40
N SER A 305 -24.13 -20.35 0.58
CA SER A 305 -23.92 -19.35 -0.46
C SER A 305 -22.81 -19.70 -1.44
N ASP A 306 -22.01 -20.72 -1.15
CA ASP A 306 -20.84 -21.06 -1.97
C ASP A 306 -21.25 -21.68 -3.31
N SER A 307 -20.70 -21.14 -4.38
CA SER A 307 -20.92 -21.65 -5.74
C SER A 307 -20.07 -22.87 -6.08
N LYS A 308 -19.07 -23.18 -5.24
CA LYS A 308 -18.13 -24.29 -5.39
C LYS A 308 -17.92 -24.98 -4.05
N GLU A 309 -17.60 -26.26 -4.10
CA GLU A 309 -17.18 -27.01 -2.93
C GLU A 309 -15.85 -26.49 -2.40
N LEU A 310 -15.80 -26.18 -1.10
CA LEU A 310 -14.60 -25.76 -0.40
C LEU A 310 -14.08 -26.88 0.49
N PRO A 311 -12.79 -27.22 0.41
CA PRO A 311 -12.18 -28.20 1.29
C PRO A 311 -12.21 -27.70 2.75
N PRO A 312 -12.33 -28.61 3.74
CA PRO A 312 -12.29 -28.22 5.13
C PRO A 312 -10.92 -27.63 5.51
N CYS A 313 -10.90 -26.79 6.53
CA CYS A 313 -9.66 -26.26 7.10
C CYS A 313 -9.03 -27.32 8.01
N ILE A 314 -7.83 -27.78 7.67
CA ILE A 314 -7.09 -28.77 8.48
C ILE A 314 -6.35 -28.04 9.59
N LEU A 315 -6.60 -28.41 10.85
CA LEU A 315 -5.94 -27.83 12.02
C LEU A 315 -4.78 -28.71 12.52
N VAL A 316 -4.97 -30.04 12.54
CA VAL A 316 -3.93 -30.99 12.96
C VAL A 316 -3.96 -32.16 11.99
N LYS A 317 -2.78 -32.52 11.48
CA LYS A 317 -2.63 -33.67 10.60
C LYS A 317 -2.79 -35.01 11.37
N SER A 318 -2.95 -36.10 10.64
CA SER A 318 -3.02 -37.46 11.21
C SER A 318 -1.76 -37.89 11.98
N ASP A 319 -0.62 -37.29 11.70
CA ASP A 319 0.65 -37.48 12.42
C ASP A 319 0.81 -36.55 13.63
N GLY A 320 -0.19 -35.72 13.95
CA GLY A 320 -0.18 -34.78 15.05
C GLY A 320 0.50 -33.45 14.76
N ALA A 321 1.00 -33.23 13.54
CA ALA A 321 1.67 -31.99 13.17
C ALA A 321 0.64 -30.87 12.91
N THR A 322 0.96 -29.65 13.32
CA THR A 322 0.21 -28.43 13.01
C THR A 322 0.58 -27.89 11.62
N LEU A 323 -0.30 -27.06 11.07
CA LEU A 323 -0.19 -26.47 9.74
C LEU A 323 -0.18 -24.94 9.81
N TYR A 324 0.06 -24.29 8.67
CA TYR A 324 -0.05 -22.83 8.56
C TYR A 324 -1.41 -22.30 9.04
N ALA A 325 -2.51 -22.99 8.73
CA ALA A 325 -3.83 -22.58 9.21
C ALA A 325 -3.93 -22.56 10.73
N THR A 326 -3.30 -23.52 11.42
CA THR A 326 -3.26 -23.57 12.88
C THR A 326 -2.50 -22.39 13.46
N THR A 327 -1.36 -22.09 12.87
CA THR A 327 -0.50 -20.96 13.30
C THR A 327 -1.21 -19.63 13.03
N ASP A 328 -1.83 -19.47 11.86
CA ASP A 328 -2.55 -18.23 11.52
C ASP A 328 -3.76 -17.98 12.43
N LEU A 329 -4.53 -19.03 12.76
CA LEU A 329 -5.63 -18.93 13.73
C LEU A 329 -5.13 -18.59 15.14
N ALA A 330 -4.02 -19.19 15.57
CA ALA A 330 -3.38 -18.86 16.85
C ALA A 330 -2.86 -17.42 16.85
N THR A 331 -2.31 -16.93 15.74
CA THR A 331 -1.90 -15.53 15.54
C THR A 331 -3.09 -14.57 15.64
N ILE A 332 -4.27 -14.96 15.11
CA ILE A 332 -5.49 -14.13 15.28
C ILE A 332 -5.85 -14.03 16.77
N VAL A 333 -5.76 -15.13 17.54
CA VAL A 333 -5.99 -15.09 18.99
C VAL A 333 -4.99 -14.18 19.70
N GLN A 334 -3.70 -14.26 19.35
CA GLN A 334 -2.66 -13.38 19.87
C GLN A 334 -2.97 -11.91 19.59
N ARG A 335 -3.28 -11.58 18.32
CA ARG A 335 -3.56 -10.21 17.89
C ARG A 335 -4.78 -9.62 18.57
N GLU A 336 -5.83 -10.43 18.78
CA GLU A 336 -7.01 -10.00 19.54
C GLU A 336 -6.66 -9.69 20.99
N GLN A 337 -5.84 -10.53 21.63
CA GLN A 337 -5.45 -10.31 23.04
C GLN A 337 -4.52 -9.11 23.21
N ASP A 338 -3.58 -8.91 22.30
CA ASP A 338 -2.55 -7.90 22.41
C ASP A 338 -3.03 -6.50 21.97
N TYR A 339 -3.92 -6.42 20.97
CA TYR A 339 -4.23 -5.16 20.29
C TYR A 339 -5.73 -4.81 20.24
N HIS A 340 -6.64 -5.78 20.42
CA HIS A 340 -8.09 -5.59 20.23
C HIS A 340 -8.41 -4.85 18.91
N PRO A 341 -8.00 -5.38 17.75
CA PRO A 341 -8.05 -4.66 16.49
C PRO A 341 -9.47 -4.50 15.95
N ASP A 342 -9.76 -3.34 15.38
CA ASP A 342 -10.96 -3.12 14.56
C ASP A 342 -10.83 -3.79 13.19
N LYS A 343 -9.57 -3.99 12.74
CA LYS A 343 -9.27 -4.60 11.45
C LYS A 343 -7.95 -5.36 11.51
N ILE A 344 -7.93 -6.56 10.91
CA ILE A 344 -6.71 -7.31 10.60
C ILE A 344 -6.65 -7.47 9.08
N LEU A 345 -5.61 -6.93 8.45
CA LEU A 345 -5.40 -7.00 7.02
C LEU A 345 -4.14 -7.81 6.72
N TYR A 346 -4.31 -8.86 5.92
CA TYR A 346 -3.22 -9.71 5.43
C TYR A 346 -2.92 -9.39 3.98
N LEU A 347 -1.66 -9.09 3.68
CA LEU A 347 -1.18 -8.78 2.34
C LEU A 347 -0.20 -9.85 1.88
N THR A 348 -0.70 -10.85 1.17
CA THR A 348 0.07 -11.99 0.69
C THR A 348 -0.16 -12.26 -0.80
N ASP A 349 0.54 -13.24 -1.37
CA ASP A 349 0.33 -13.66 -2.76
C ASP A 349 -1.11 -14.14 -2.98
N LYS A 350 -1.73 -13.79 -4.11
CA LYS A 350 -3.10 -14.18 -4.47
C LYS A 350 -3.35 -15.70 -4.47
N ARG A 351 -2.29 -16.51 -4.59
CA ARG A 351 -2.39 -17.97 -4.49
C ARG A 351 -2.80 -18.45 -3.11
N GLN A 352 -2.68 -17.61 -2.08
CA GLN A 352 -3.09 -17.92 -0.70
C GLN A 352 -4.54 -17.52 -0.40
N SER A 353 -5.32 -17.05 -1.38
CA SER A 353 -6.68 -16.56 -1.15
C SER A 353 -7.60 -17.62 -0.56
N LEU A 354 -7.52 -18.88 -1.02
CA LEU A 354 -8.32 -19.98 -0.45
C LEU A 354 -7.94 -20.26 1.01
N HIS A 355 -6.64 -20.23 1.32
CA HIS A 355 -6.14 -20.41 2.67
C HIS A 355 -6.73 -19.37 3.64
N PHE A 356 -6.66 -18.07 3.29
CA PHE A 356 -7.22 -17.03 4.14
C PHE A 356 -8.74 -17.06 4.21
N GLU A 357 -9.43 -17.48 3.15
CA GLU A 357 -10.87 -17.72 3.19
C GLU A 357 -11.23 -18.80 4.23
N GLN A 358 -10.50 -19.91 4.24
CA GLN A 358 -10.68 -20.97 5.25
C GLN A 358 -10.39 -20.46 6.66
N VAL A 359 -9.25 -19.78 6.87
CA VAL A 359 -8.84 -19.23 8.17
C VAL A 359 -9.88 -18.25 8.70
N PHE A 360 -10.36 -17.31 7.87
CA PHE A 360 -11.34 -16.32 8.30
C PHE A 360 -12.70 -16.95 8.64
N ARG A 361 -13.13 -17.96 7.90
CA ARG A 361 -14.38 -18.68 8.21
C ARG A 361 -14.27 -19.43 9.54
N VAL A 362 -13.13 -20.08 9.82
CA VAL A 362 -12.91 -20.72 11.13
C VAL A 362 -12.85 -19.65 12.23
N ALA A 363 -12.13 -18.55 12.03
CA ALA A 363 -12.04 -17.49 13.02
C ALA A 363 -13.41 -16.88 13.36
N ARG A 364 -14.31 -16.74 12.38
CA ARG A 364 -15.69 -16.28 12.57
C ARG A 364 -16.54 -17.32 13.31
N LYS A 365 -16.52 -18.58 12.87
CA LYS A 365 -17.28 -19.66 13.51
C LYS A 365 -16.85 -19.88 14.96
N ALA A 366 -15.54 -19.81 15.22
CA ALA A 366 -14.97 -19.97 16.55
C ALA A 366 -15.06 -18.70 17.42
N GLU A 367 -15.50 -17.55 16.83
CA GLU A 367 -15.54 -16.25 17.50
C GLU A 367 -14.17 -15.87 18.11
N LEU A 368 -13.09 -16.10 17.36
CA LEU A 368 -11.73 -15.73 17.78
C LEU A 368 -11.51 -14.23 17.84
N VAL A 369 -12.36 -13.48 17.14
CA VAL A 369 -12.43 -12.02 17.16
C VAL A 369 -13.88 -11.57 17.25
N PRO A 370 -14.17 -10.36 17.75
CA PRO A 370 -15.51 -9.78 17.73
C PRO A 370 -16.11 -9.75 16.31
N PRO A 371 -17.45 -9.83 16.18
CA PRO A 371 -18.10 -9.70 14.87
C PRO A 371 -17.81 -8.39 14.14
N THR A 372 -17.50 -7.35 14.90
CA THR A 372 -17.16 -6.01 14.41
C THR A 372 -15.74 -5.89 13.84
N THR A 373 -14.82 -6.78 14.23
CA THR A 373 -13.46 -6.79 13.70
C THR A 373 -13.48 -7.23 12.24
N GLU A 374 -12.98 -6.39 11.35
CA GLU A 374 -12.83 -6.72 9.93
C GLU A 374 -11.62 -7.64 9.71
N LEU A 375 -11.83 -8.78 9.04
CA LEU A 375 -10.76 -9.65 8.55
C LEU A 375 -10.70 -9.51 7.04
N GLN A 376 -9.57 -9.03 6.51
CA GLN A 376 -9.38 -8.79 5.08
C GLN A 376 -8.10 -9.44 4.58
N HIS A 377 -8.17 -10.06 3.41
CA HIS A 377 -7.02 -10.51 2.65
C HIS A 377 -6.93 -9.75 1.33
N ILE A 378 -5.76 -9.16 1.06
CA ILE A 378 -5.43 -8.62 -0.25
C ILE A 378 -4.39 -9.53 -0.88
N GLY A 379 -4.83 -10.32 -1.87
CA GLY A 379 -3.97 -11.19 -2.64
C GLY A 379 -3.31 -10.43 -3.77
N PHE A 380 -2.01 -10.11 -3.66
CA PHE A 380 -1.31 -9.39 -4.72
C PHE A 380 -0.91 -10.30 -5.88
N GLY A 381 -0.88 -9.72 -7.08
CA GLY A 381 -0.45 -10.39 -8.31
C GLY A 381 1.07 -10.47 -8.44
N THR A 382 1.55 -11.08 -9.52
CA THR A 382 2.96 -11.36 -9.78
C THR A 382 3.62 -10.21 -10.55
N MET A 383 4.85 -9.87 -10.20
CA MET A 383 5.75 -9.07 -11.02
C MET A 383 6.41 -9.98 -12.06
N ASN A 384 6.15 -9.74 -13.33
CA ASN A 384 6.63 -10.54 -14.44
C ASN A 384 7.76 -9.82 -15.20
N GLY A 385 8.60 -10.58 -15.87
CA GLY A 385 9.52 -10.07 -16.88
C GLY A 385 8.84 -9.80 -18.22
N LYS A 386 9.58 -9.26 -19.18
CA LYS A 386 9.07 -9.00 -20.56
C LYS A 386 8.61 -10.28 -21.29
N ASP A 387 9.05 -11.45 -20.82
CA ASP A 387 8.61 -12.76 -21.32
C ASP A 387 7.27 -13.25 -20.72
N GLY A 388 6.64 -12.44 -19.87
CA GLY A 388 5.38 -12.76 -19.18
C GLY A 388 5.51 -13.80 -18.07
N LYS A 389 6.72 -14.23 -17.72
CA LYS A 389 6.99 -15.14 -16.60
C LYS A 389 7.44 -14.36 -15.36
N PRO A 390 7.34 -14.95 -14.15
CA PRO A 390 7.84 -14.32 -12.95
C PRO A 390 9.27 -13.82 -13.12
N PHE A 391 9.53 -12.60 -12.69
CA PHE A 391 10.81 -11.92 -12.90
C PHE A 391 11.99 -12.72 -12.31
N LYS A 392 13.01 -12.98 -13.12
CA LYS A 392 14.17 -13.80 -12.79
C LYS A 392 15.47 -13.12 -13.20
N THR A 393 16.59 -13.57 -12.64
CA THR A 393 17.92 -13.19 -13.12
C THR A 393 18.16 -13.73 -14.53
N ARG A 394 19.13 -13.14 -15.24
CA ARG A 394 19.58 -13.64 -16.55
C ARG A 394 20.05 -15.10 -16.50
N ALA A 395 20.55 -15.55 -15.36
CA ALA A 395 20.97 -16.94 -15.11
C ALA A 395 19.82 -17.90 -14.73
N GLY A 396 18.56 -17.42 -14.67
CA GLY A 396 17.37 -18.25 -14.42
C GLY A 396 16.96 -18.42 -12.96
N GLY A 397 17.69 -17.84 -11.99
CA GLY A 397 17.34 -17.82 -10.57
C GLY A 397 16.41 -16.66 -10.19
N VAL A 398 15.84 -16.71 -8.99
CA VAL A 398 15.08 -15.60 -8.44
C VAL A 398 16.05 -14.46 -8.09
N MET A 399 15.76 -13.25 -8.58
CA MET A 399 16.62 -12.08 -8.34
C MET A 399 16.52 -11.62 -6.87
N ARG A 400 17.67 -11.39 -6.25
CA ARG A 400 17.73 -10.76 -4.91
C ARG A 400 17.25 -9.33 -5.00
N LEU A 401 16.54 -8.88 -3.99
CA LEU A 401 15.99 -7.51 -3.95
C LEU A 401 17.09 -6.45 -3.94
N GLU A 402 18.15 -6.65 -3.17
CA GLU A 402 19.31 -5.75 -3.14
C GLU A 402 19.97 -5.60 -4.52
N GLN A 403 20.08 -6.68 -5.29
CA GLN A 403 20.62 -6.66 -6.64
C GLN A 403 19.71 -5.85 -7.57
N LEU A 404 18.39 -6.02 -7.51
CA LEU A 404 17.44 -5.25 -8.32
C LEU A 404 17.58 -3.75 -8.04
N ILE A 405 17.60 -3.34 -6.77
CA ILE A 405 17.76 -1.94 -6.37
C ILE A 405 19.07 -1.37 -6.91
N ARG A 406 20.15 -2.13 -6.81
CA ARG A 406 21.48 -1.73 -7.34
C ARG A 406 21.44 -1.53 -8.84
N GLU A 407 20.93 -2.50 -9.59
CA GLU A 407 20.84 -2.41 -11.07
C GLU A 407 20.02 -1.19 -11.52
N ILE A 408 18.89 -0.89 -10.84
CA ILE A 408 18.10 0.30 -11.14
C ILE A 408 18.87 1.58 -10.79
N THR A 409 19.56 1.59 -9.64
CA THR A 409 20.35 2.75 -9.19
C THR A 409 21.48 3.06 -10.17
N ASP A 410 22.22 2.05 -10.61
CA ASP A 410 23.31 2.19 -11.59
C ASP A 410 22.79 2.71 -12.94
N PHE A 411 21.64 2.18 -13.37
CA PHE A 411 21.00 2.62 -14.61
C PHE A 411 20.56 4.09 -14.54
N VAL A 412 19.94 4.50 -13.43
CA VAL A 412 19.54 5.90 -13.19
C VAL A 412 20.77 6.79 -13.11
N MET A 413 21.81 6.36 -12.40
CA MET A 413 23.06 7.13 -12.25
C MET A 413 23.67 7.46 -13.61
N GLN A 414 23.71 6.50 -14.53
CA GLN A 414 24.22 6.75 -15.90
C GLN A 414 23.39 7.81 -16.63
N LYS A 415 22.05 7.82 -16.43
CA LYS A 415 21.17 8.82 -17.07
C LYS A 415 21.36 10.23 -16.53
N ILE A 416 21.49 10.40 -15.20
CA ILE A 416 21.57 11.72 -14.59
C ILE A 416 22.97 12.33 -14.65
N THR A 417 24.03 11.53 -14.75
CA THR A 417 25.41 12.02 -14.89
C THR A 417 25.58 12.89 -16.14
N THR A 418 24.82 12.63 -17.20
CA THR A 418 24.88 13.43 -18.43
C THR A 418 24.36 14.86 -18.28
N ASN A 419 23.55 15.16 -17.27
CA ASN A 419 22.87 16.46 -17.12
C ASN A 419 23.62 17.47 -16.23
N GLN A 420 24.67 17.06 -15.50
CA GLN A 420 25.55 17.89 -14.64
C GLN A 420 24.84 18.84 -13.65
N THR A 421 23.61 18.51 -13.24
CA THR A 421 22.81 19.34 -12.32
C THR A 421 23.04 18.99 -10.85
N VAL A 422 23.65 17.83 -10.58
CA VAL A 422 23.93 17.28 -9.25
C VAL A 422 25.43 17.14 -9.09
N SER A 423 25.98 17.49 -7.92
CA SER A 423 27.40 17.30 -7.62
C SER A 423 27.76 15.81 -7.54
N ASP A 424 29.04 15.47 -7.79
CA ASP A 424 29.51 14.09 -7.71
C ASP A 424 29.31 13.47 -6.32
N GLU A 425 29.30 14.27 -5.27
CA GLU A 425 29.07 13.85 -3.89
C GLU A 425 27.60 13.49 -3.64
N GLU A 426 26.67 14.26 -4.21
CA GLU A 426 25.22 14.06 -4.05
C GLU A 426 24.65 13.00 -5.02
N LEU A 427 25.38 12.71 -6.10
CA LEU A 427 24.94 11.87 -7.21
C LEU A 427 24.47 10.47 -6.78
N PRO A 428 25.20 9.70 -5.92
CA PRO A 428 24.76 8.37 -5.52
C PRO A 428 23.44 8.38 -4.72
N ALA A 429 23.27 9.34 -3.82
CA ALA A 429 22.06 9.48 -3.01
C ALA A 429 20.86 9.87 -3.86
N THR A 430 21.04 10.83 -4.78
CA THR A 430 20.00 11.26 -5.72
C THR A 430 19.60 10.12 -6.65
N ALA A 431 20.56 9.38 -7.22
CA ALA A 431 20.28 8.23 -8.07
C ALA A 431 19.47 7.16 -7.33
N ARG A 432 19.79 6.92 -6.07
CA ARG A 432 19.05 5.97 -5.24
C ARG A 432 17.62 6.42 -4.97
N GLN A 433 17.39 7.70 -4.66
CA GLN A 433 16.03 8.24 -4.48
C GLN A 433 15.20 8.08 -5.76
N ILE A 434 15.76 8.40 -6.91
CA ILE A 434 15.09 8.24 -8.20
C ILE A 434 14.82 6.76 -8.51
N ALA A 435 15.77 5.87 -8.21
CA ALA A 435 15.61 4.42 -8.40
C ALA A 435 14.48 3.86 -7.54
N LEU A 436 14.38 4.29 -6.27
CA LEU A 436 13.28 3.89 -5.38
C LEU A 436 11.93 4.43 -5.88
N ALA A 437 11.88 5.66 -6.35
CA ALA A 437 10.68 6.23 -6.94
C ALA A 437 10.25 5.45 -8.20
N ALA A 438 11.18 5.10 -9.08
CA ALA A 438 10.93 4.30 -10.27
C ALA A 438 10.33 2.93 -9.91
N LEU A 439 10.95 2.24 -8.94
CA LEU A 439 10.54 0.92 -8.51
C LEU A 439 9.18 0.94 -7.80
N LYS A 440 9.03 1.79 -6.78
CA LYS A 440 7.81 1.86 -5.96
C LYS A 440 6.61 2.37 -6.75
N TYR A 441 6.77 3.46 -7.47
CA TYR A 441 5.69 4.00 -8.29
C TYR A 441 5.31 3.05 -9.42
N GLY A 442 6.29 2.42 -10.06
CA GLY A 442 6.08 1.42 -11.10
C GLY A 442 5.22 0.25 -10.63
N ASP A 443 5.42 -0.23 -9.41
CA ASP A 443 4.59 -1.25 -8.78
C ASP A 443 3.22 -0.70 -8.33
N LEU A 444 3.22 0.34 -7.50
CA LEU A 444 2.02 0.89 -6.84
C LEU A 444 1.01 1.51 -7.81
N SER A 445 1.42 1.91 -9.02
CA SER A 445 0.52 2.41 -10.05
C SER A 445 -0.39 1.32 -10.65
N ASN A 446 -0.09 0.05 -10.38
CA ASN A 446 -0.93 -1.08 -10.77
C ASN A 446 -1.88 -1.45 -9.63
N LEU A 447 -3.07 -1.94 -9.98
CA LEU A 447 -3.96 -2.53 -8.99
C LEU A 447 -3.27 -3.70 -8.31
N ALA A 448 -3.25 -3.73 -6.97
CA ALA A 448 -2.52 -4.73 -6.19
C ALA A 448 -2.77 -6.17 -6.64
N THR A 449 -4.04 -6.53 -6.92
CA THR A 449 -4.46 -7.89 -7.31
C THR A 449 -4.07 -8.30 -8.74
N LYS A 450 -3.58 -7.36 -9.57
CA LYS A 450 -3.19 -7.64 -10.96
C LYS A 450 -1.71 -7.97 -11.08
N ASP A 451 -1.42 -8.87 -12.01
CA ASP A 451 -0.06 -9.10 -12.49
C ASP A 451 0.38 -7.91 -13.35
N TYR A 452 1.66 -7.58 -13.33
CA TYR A 452 2.21 -6.55 -14.21
C TYR A 452 3.59 -6.94 -14.75
N VAL A 453 4.03 -6.27 -15.80
CA VAL A 453 5.35 -6.47 -16.40
C VAL A 453 6.29 -5.38 -15.91
N PHE A 454 7.38 -5.80 -15.28
CA PHE A 454 8.48 -4.90 -14.91
C PHE A 454 9.33 -4.58 -16.13
N ASP A 455 9.44 -3.30 -16.45
CA ASP A 455 10.25 -2.77 -17.54
C ASP A 455 11.13 -1.64 -17.00
N LEU A 456 12.42 -1.91 -16.87
CA LEU A 456 13.39 -0.95 -16.31
C LEU A 456 13.45 0.36 -17.11
N ASP A 457 13.47 0.28 -18.45
CA ASP A 457 13.54 1.46 -19.32
C ASP A 457 12.31 2.36 -19.13
N ARG A 458 11.12 1.73 -19.09
CA ARG A 458 9.86 2.42 -18.90
C ARG A 458 9.77 3.06 -17.52
N PHE A 459 10.07 2.30 -16.45
CA PHE A 459 9.89 2.77 -15.07
C PHE A 459 10.90 3.84 -14.68
N SER A 460 12.09 3.83 -15.28
CA SER A 460 13.14 4.83 -15.08
C SER A 460 13.09 6.00 -16.07
N SER A 461 12.01 6.12 -16.85
CA SER A 461 11.80 7.25 -17.76
C SER A 461 11.43 8.50 -16.98
N PHE A 462 11.97 9.66 -17.40
CA PHE A 462 11.58 10.98 -16.92
C PHE A 462 10.36 11.56 -17.64
N GLU A 463 9.72 10.77 -18.49
CA GLU A 463 8.53 11.11 -19.24
C GLU A 463 7.44 10.08 -19.02
N GLY A 464 6.17 10.50 -19.10
CA GLY A 464 5.02 9.64 -18.93
C GLY A 464 4.68 9.35 -17.47
N ASN A 465 3.90 8.30 -17.24
CA ASN A 465 3.39 7.94 -15.91
C ASN A 465 4.42 7.13 -15.13
N THR A 466 5.41 7.81 -14.53
CA THR A 466 6.56 7.22 -13.82
C THR A 466 6.92 7.97 -12.56
N GLY A 467 7.57 7.30 -11.61
CA GLY A 467 8.10 7.92 -10.41
C GLY A 467 9.10 9.06 -10.70
N PRO A 468 10.11 8.85 -11.56
CA PRO A 468 11.05 9.91 -11.93
C PRO A 468 10.39 11.16 -12.56
N TYR A 469 9.31 11.00 -13.32
CA TYR A 469 8.54 12.15 -13.83
C TYR A 469 7.92 13.00 -12.71
N LEU A 470 7.37 12.35 -11.68
CA LEU A 470 6.82 13.05 -10.51
C LEU A 470 7.92 13.80 -9.76
N LEU A 471 9.07 13.15 -9.53
CA LEU A 471 10.21 13.78 -8.86
C LEU A 471 10.72 14.98 -9.65
N TYR A 472 10.85 14.85 -10.97
CA TYR A 472 11.25 15.95 -11.85
C TYR A 472 10.29 17.13 -11.77
N THR A 473 8.98 16.88 -11.72
CA THR A 473 7.97 17.94 -11.54
C THR A 473 8.16 18.66 -10.20
N ILE A 474 8.34 17.92 -9.11
CA ILE A 474 8.57 18.48 -7.76
C ILE A 474 9.85 19.30 -7.72
N VAL A 475 10.96 18.77 -8.23
CA VAL A 475 12.27 19.46 -8.26
C VAL A 475 12.20 20.73 -9.11
N ARG A 476 11.49 20.70 -10.24
CA ARG A 476 11.24 21.89 -11.06
C ARG A 476 10.52 22.97 -10.24
N ILE A 477 9.46 22.60 -9.52
CA ILE A 477 8.74 23.55 -8.67
C ILE A 477 9.66 24.11 -7.58
N LYS A 478 10.44 23.28 -6.89
CA LYS A 478 11.45 23.73 -5.91
C LYS A 478 12.43 24.76 -6.52
N SER A 479 12.91 24.49 -7.73
CA SER A 479 13.80 25.41 -8.46
C SER A 479 13.12 26.75 -8.81
N ILE A 480 11.83 26.75 -9.11
CA ILE A 480 11.07 27.99 -9.38
C ILE A 480 10.92 28.78 -8.07
N LEU A 481 10.49 28.13 -7.00
CA LEU A 481 10.28 28.75 -5.70
C LEU A 481 11.58 29.37 -5.14
N SER A 482 12.73 28.73 -5.38
CA SER A 482 14.04 29.27 -4.94
C SER A 482 14.46 30.57 -5.65
N LYS A 483 13.82 30.92 -6.77
CA LYS A 483 14.08 32.15 -7.54
C LYS A 483 13.08 33.26 -7.22
N TYR A 484 12.11 33.00 -6.36
CA TYR A 484 11.15 34.02 -5.94
C TYR A 484 11.74 34.88 -4.82
N ASP A 485 11.77 36.18 -5.04
CA ASP A 485 12.36 37.15 -4.10
C ASP A 485 11.47 37.48 -2.90
N GLY A 486 10.17 37.12 -2.98
CA GLY A 486 9.18 37.34 -1.93
C GLY A 486 9.10 36.18 -0.92
N ASN A 487 8.24 36.37 0.08
CA ASN A 487 7.96 35.31 1.06
C ASN A 487 6.84 34.39 0.54
N VAL A 488 7.19 33.13 0.23
CA VAL A 488 6.23 32.12 -0.26
C VAL A 488 5.06 31.91 0.71
N SER A 489 5.31 31.94 2.03
CA SER A 489 4.27 31.70 3.05
C SER A 489 3.25 32.85 3.15
N GLU A 490 3.55 34.02 2.64
CA GLU A 490 2.67 35.19 2.61
C GLU A 490 1.96 35.35 1.26
N ALA A 491 2.36 34.58 0.25
CA ALA A 491 1.77 34.59 -1.07
C ALA A 491 0.30 34.12 -1.03
N LYS A 492 -0.58 34.86 -1.69
CA LYS A 492 -2.03 34.58 -1.68
C LYS A 492 -2.51 34.16 -3.06
N LEU A 493 -3.40 33.18 -3.07
CA LEU A 493 -4.10 32.77 -4.29
C LEU A 493 -5.06 33.88 -4.76
N LEU A 494 -5.11 34.12 -6.05
CA LEU A 494 -6.10 34.92 -6.74
C LEU A 494 -6.97 34.01 -7.63
N PRO A 495 -8.18 34.46 -8.04
CA PRO A 495 -8.99 33.73 -9.00
C PRO A 495 -8.21 33.42 -10.29
N PRO A 496 -8.39 32.22 -10.87
CA PRO A 496 -7.66 31.82 -12.06
C PRO A 496 -8.05 32.68 -13.26
N GLU A 497 -7.05 33.05 -14.05
CA GLU A 497 -7.25 33.85 -15.29
C GLU A 497 -7.14 32.98 -16.56
N SER A 498 -6.65 31.73 -16.45
CA SER A 498 -6.57 30.81 -17.58
C SER A 498 -7.25 29.48 -17.28
N ALA A 499 -7.60 28.75 -18.34
CA ALA A 499 -8.20 27.43 -18.23
C ALA A 499 -7.23 26.44 -17.55
N GLU A 500 -5.94 26.53 -17.85
CA GLU A 500 -4.88 25.67 -17.31
C GLU A 500 -4.69 25.92 -15.81
N GLN A 501 -4.75 27.18 -15.38
CA GLN A 501 -4.70 27.54 -13.96
C GLN A 501 -5.93 26.98 -13.23
N LYS A 502 -7.12 27.14 -13.78
CA LYS A 502 -8.36 26.60 -13.20
C LYS A 502 -8.36 25.08 -13.16
N GLU A 503 -7.87 24.41 -14.20
CA GLU A 503 -7.72 22.96 -14.24
C GLU A 503 -6.84 22.45 -13.10
N LEU A 504 -5.66 23.06 -12.88
CA LEU A 504 -4.76 22.73 -11.78
C LEU A 504 -5.45 22.92 -10.42
N MET A 505 -6.16 24.02 -10.23
CA MET A 505 -6.91 24.30 -9.00
C MET A 505 -8.03 23.28 -8.74
N LEU A 506 -8.76 22.88 -9.76
CA LEU A 506 -9.81 21.84 -9.66
C LEU A 506 -9.23 20.46 -9.30
N ILE A 507 -8.08 20.10 -9.87
CA ILE A 507 -7.41 18.84 -9.53
C ILE A 507 -6.93 18.86 -8.07
N LEU A 508 -6.34 19.96 -7.60
CA LEU A 508 -5.95 20.13 -6.21
C LEU A 508 -7.14 19.93 -5.26
N SER A 509 -8.30 20.49 -5.58
CA SER A 509 -9.50 20.37 -4.74
C SER A 509 -10.02 18.94 -4.55
N ARG A 510 -9.59 17.99 -5.40
CA ARG A 510 -9.97 16.56 -5.35
C ARG A 510 -9.03 15.67 -4.51
N LEU A 511 -8.02 16.26 -3.85
CA LEU A 511 -7.08 15.50 -3.02
C LEU A 511 -7.81 14.63 -1.99
N ALA A 512 -8.72 15.23 -1.23
CA ALA A 512 -9.42 14.55 -0.15
C ALA A 512 -10.28 13.39 -0.64
N ASP A 513 -10.97 13.54 -1.80
CA ASP A 513 -11.71 12.47 -2.45
C ASP A 513 -10.81 11.29 -2.79
N SER A 514 -9.65 11.57 -3.39
CA SER A 514 -8.68 10.56 -3.81
C SER A 514 -8.06 9.83 -2.62
N LEU A 515 -7.67 10.54 -1.57
CA LEU A 515 -7.08 9.93 -0.38
C LEU A 515 -8.10 9.11 0.41
N ARG A 516 -9.36 9.56 0.54
CA ARG A 516 -10.44 8.78 1.15
C ARG A 516 -10.73 7.50 0.38
N ALA A 517 -10.78 7.57 -0.95
CA ALA A 517 -10.96 6.38 -1.79
C ALA A 517 -9.79 5.40 -1.61
N ALA A 518 -8.55 5.88 -1.61
CA ALA A 518 -7.37 5.05 -1.38
C ALA A 518 -7.39 4.38 0.00
N CYS A 519 -7.81 5.10 1.05
CA CYS A 519 -7.94 4.57 2.41
C CYS A 519 -9.04 3.51 2.51
N ARG A 520 -10.24 3.82 2.01
CA ARG A 520 -11.40 2.91 2.04
C ARG A 520 -11.09 1.59 1.32
N ASP A 521 -10.49 1.68 0.13
CA ASP A 521 -10.28 0.54 -0.75
C ASP A 521 -8.90 -0.12 -0.54
N SER A 522 -8.07 0.39 0.39
CA SER A 522 -6.68 -0.05 0.62
C SER A 522 -5.89 -0.07 -0.70
N ALA A 523 -6.01 0.98 -1.50
CA ALA A 523 -5.63 1.03 -2.90
C ALA A 523 -4.64 2.19 -3.22
N PRO A 524 -3.33 2.00 -3.02
CA PRO A 524 -2.31 3.01 -3.33
C PRO A 524 -2.33 3.49 -4.79
N ASN A 525 -2.78 2.66 -5.73
CA ASN A 525 -2.89 3.03 -7.14
C ASN A 525 -3.83 4.22 -7.39
N VAL A 526 -4.78 4.48 -6.50
CA VAL A 526 -5.66 5.66 -6.58
C VAL A 526 -4.83 6.94 -6.35
N ILE A 527 -3.90 6.92 -5.39
CA ILE A 527 -2.97 8.04 -5.15
C ILE A 527 -2.04 8.22 -6.35
N CYS A 528 -1.53 7.12 -6.92
CA CYS A 528 -0.68 7.19 -8.12
C CYS A 528 -1.41 7.87 -9.29
N ALA A 529 -2.66 7.51 -9.55
CA ALA A 529 -3.45 8.11 -10.61
C ALA A 529 -3.68 9.62 -10.36
N TYR A 530 -4.03 9.98 -9.14
CA TYR A 530 -4.26 11.37 -8.75
C TYR A 530 -2.99 12.23 -8.87
N VAL A 531 -1.87 11.80 -8.30
CA VAL A 531 -0.63 12.59 -8.31
C VAL A 531 -0.04 12.73 -9.71
N TYR A 532 -0.25 11.74 -10.58
CA TYR A 532 0.13 11.85 -11.98
C TYR A 532 -0.71 12.90 -12.72
N GLU A 533 -2.03 12.87 -12.56
CA GLU A 533 -2.93 13.89 -13.13
C GLU A 533 -2.53 15.31 -12.65
N LEU A 534 -2.23 15.44 -11.35
CA LEU A 534 -1.77 16.69 -10.77
C LEU A 534 -0.44 17.17 -11.38
N ALA A 535 0.52 16.26 -11.57
CA ALA A 535 1.81 16.57 -12.18
C ALA A 535 1.67 17.01 -13.64
N VAL A 536 0.79 16.37 -14.41
CA VAL A 536 0.51 16.75 -15.80
C VAL A 536 -0.08 18.17 -15.87
N ALA A 537 -1.07 18.46 -15.02
CA ALA A 537 -1.68 19.80 -14.98
C ALA A 537 -0.69 20.88 -14.51
N ALA A 538 0.15 20.56 -13.52
CA ALA A 538 1.20 21.47 -13.06
C ALA A 538 2.22 21.80 -14.16
N ASN A 539 2.65 20.80 -14.92
CA ASN A 539 3.57 21.00 -16.03
C ASN A 539 2.91 21.80 -17.18
N LYS A 540 1.64 21.55 -17.47
CA LYS A 540 0.87 22.34 -18.46
C LYS A 540 0.79 23.81 -18.04
N PHE A 541 0.40 24.10 -16.81
CA PHE A 541 0.38 25.45 -16.25
C PHE A 541 1.76 26.12 -16.34
N TYR A 542 2.85 25.41 -16.01
CA TYR A 542 4.21 25.93 -16.12
C TYR A 542 4.60 26.31 -17.56
N HIS A 543 4.15 25.56 -18.56
CA HIS A 543 4.46 25.86 -19.95
C HIS A 543 3.71 27.11 -20.46
N ASP A 544 2.50 27.34 -19.97
CA ASP A 544 1.65 28.41 -20.44
C ASP A 544 1.89 29.75 -19.72
N VAL A 545 2.44 29.69 -18.49
CA VAL A 545 2.61 30.85 -17.61
C VAL A 545 4.09 31.07 -17.24
N ARG A 546 4.57 32.29 -17.42
CA ARG A 546 5.93 32.69 -17.01
C ARG A 546 5.93 33.17 -15.56
N ILE A 547 5.99 32.25 -14.59
CA ILE A 547 5.77 32.52 -13.17
C ILE A 547 6.72 33.62 -12.62
N ILE A 548 8.04 33.43 -12.76
CA ILE A 548 9.04 34.34 -12.14
C ILE A 548 9.17 35.66 -12.86
N THR A 549 8.91 35.68 -14.16
CA THR A 549 9.00 36.93 -14.98
C THR A 549 7.66 37.63 -15.17
N GLU A 550 6.61 37.21 -14.44
CA GLU A 550 5.35 37.93 -14.38
C GLU A 550 5.57 39.34 -13.82
N PRO A 551 5.19 40.41 -14.56
CA PRO A 551 5.43 41.78 -14.13
C PRO A 551 4.46 42.25 -13.03
N ASP A 552 3.28 41.66 -12.92
CA ASP A 552 2.33 41.95 -11.86
C ASP A 552 2.70 41.16 -10.61
N GLU A 553 3.16 41.83 -9.56
CA GLU A 553 3.62 41.21 -8.33
C GLU A 553 2.52 40.41 -7.60
N ALA A 554 1.25 40.83 -7.69
CA ALA A 554 0.16 40.10 -7.06
C ALA A 554 -0.14 38.80 -7.81
N LYS A 555 -0.10 38.82 -9.14
CA LYS A 555 -0.24 37.62 -9.98
C LYS A 555 0.94 36.67 -9.78
N LYS A 556 2.17 37.20 -9.77
CA LYS A 556 3.37 36.41 -9.51
C LYS A 556 3.26 35.69 -8.15
N ALA A 557 2.87 36.40 -7.10
CA ALA A 557 2.65 35.82 -5.78
C ALA A 557 1.56 34.74 -5.82
N SER A 558 0.46 34.94 -6.55
CA SER A 558 -0.60 33.94 -6.71
C SER A 558 -0.10 32.67 -7.43
N TYR A 559 0.69 32.81 -8.48
CA TYR A 559 1.29 31.65 -9.17
C TYR A 559 2.24 30.89 -8.27
N VAL A 560 3.05 31.61 -7.48
CA VAL A 560 3.96 31.02 -6.48
C VAL A 560 3.17 30.26 -5.40
N ALA A 561 2.08 30.85 -4.88
CA ALA A 561 1.22 30.18 -3.90
C ALA A 561 0.61 28.89 -4.48
N LEU A 562 0.17 28.92 -5.74
CA LEU A 562 -0.44 27.77 -6.41
C LEU A 562 0.56 26.62 -6.60
N ILE A 563 1.77 26.93 -7.09
CA ILE A 563 2.78 25.86 -7.29
C ILE A 563 3.36 25.37 -5.97
N ASP A 564 3.43 26.19 -4.91
CA ASP A 564 3.83 25.72 -3.59
C ASP A 564 2.80 24.76 -2.99
N LEU A 565 1.51 25.08 -3.08
CA LEU A 565 0.46 24.15 -2.68
C LEU A 565 0.53 22.85 -3.49
N THR A 566 0.75 22.95 -4.80
CA THR A 566 0.93 21.78 -5.68
C THR A 566 2.10 20.91 -5.23
N ARG A 567 3.27 21.50 -4.94
CA ARG A 567 4.45 20.80 -4.43
C ARG A 567 4.15 20.09 -3.12
N ARG A 568 3.57 20.78 -2.15
CA ARG A 568 3.22 20.21 -0.83
C ARG A 568 2.28 19.02 -0.96
N VAL A 569 1.26 19.13 -1.80
CA VAL A 569 0.33 18.02 -2.09
C VAL A 569 1.04 16.85 -2.76
N MET A 570 1.87 17.11 -3.78
CA MET A 570 2.64 16.05 -4.45
C MET A 570 3.61 15.36 -3.48
N GLU A 571 4.34 16.11 -2.66
CA GLU A 571 5.27 15.55 -1.66
C GLU A 571 4.53 14.69 -0.63
N THR A 572 3.34 15.10 -0.19
CA THR A 572 2.49 14.28 0.68
C THR A 572 2.05 12.98 -0.02
N CYS A 573 1.60 13.06 -1.27
CA CYS A 573 1.20 11.87 -2.02
C CYS A 573 2.36 10.87 -2.18
N ILE A 574 3.56 11.33 -2.55
CA ILE A 574 4.71 10.41 -2.72
C ILE A 574 5.22 9.88 -1.38
N ASP A 575 5.11 10.62 -0.28
CA ASP A 575 5.40 10.11 1.06
C ASP A 575 4.43 8.97 1.44
N LEU A 576 3.14 9.11 1.15
CA LEU A 576 2.16 8.03 1.33
C LEU A 576 2.47 6.80 0.46
N LEU A 577 3.14 6.98 -0.67
CA LEU A 577 3.65 5.90 -1.52
C LEU A 577 5.03 5.38 -1.08
N GLY A 578 5.63 5.99 -0.05
CA GLY A 578 6.86 5.52 0.60
C GLY A 578 8.16 5.96 -0.07
N PHE A 579 8.18 7.05 -0.85
CA PHE A 579 9.40 7.63 -1.40
C PHE A 579 9.40 9.16 -1.30
N SER A 580 10.53 9.78 -1.56
CA SER A 580 10.72 11.23 -1.42
C SER A 580 11.43 11.82 -2.63
N ALA A 581 11.28 13.13 -2.83
CA ALA A 581 11.96 13.86 -3.89
C ALA A 581 13.30 14.43 -3.40
N PRO A 582 14.36 14.38 -4.24
CA PRO A 582 15.61 15.09 -3.97
C PRO A 582 15.39 16.61 -4.10
N ASP A 583 16.37 17.38 -3.65
CA ASP A 583 16.32 18.83 -3.81
C ASP A 583 16.74 19.29 -5.21
N LYS A 584 17.60 18.51 -5.86
CA LYS A 584 18.09 18.74 -7.22
C LYS A 584 18.12 17.43 -8.00
N MET A 585 18.00 17.55 -9.30
CA MET A 585 17.92 16.38 -10.16
C MET A 585 18.44 16.69 -11.56
#